data_14e721d41c1a92beb31b94f1b71cc52c
#
_entry.id   14e721d41c1a92beb31b94f1b71cc52c
#
_cell.length_a   1.000
_cell.length_b   1.000
_cell.length_c   1.000
_cell.angle_alpha   90.00
_cell.angle_beta   90.00
_cell.angle_gamma   90.00
#
_symmetry.space_group_name_H-M   'P 1'
#
loop_
_entity.id
_entity.type
_entity.pdbx_description
1 polymer ?
#
loop_
_entity_poly.entity_id
_entity_poly.type
_entity_poly.pdbx_seq_one_letter_code
_entity_poly.pdbx_strand_id
1 'polypeptide(L)'
;MSKVTDNFQLYLKATESAAIAAAKLRGNGDGKAADKVATEAMRKVLQDSEIHTRVVIGEGERDDAPMLYIGEEMGNHESDLKIDIAVDPLECTNHCAKDLPDALSVLAAAPRGALLNAPDTYMNKLCGSSKLIGHIALDNSCLLYTSPSPRD
;
A
#
# COMPACT_ATOMS: atom_id res chain seq x y z
N MET A 1 -4.27 7.77 -21.46
CA MET A 1 -3.97 7.63 -20.01
C MET A 1 -4.85 6.52 -19.49
N SER A 2 -4.40 5.71 -18.52
CA SER A 2 -5.27 4.64 -18.02
C SER A 2 -6.32 5.24 -17.09
N LYS A 3 -7.54 4.68 -17.09
CA LYS A 3 -8.63 5.11 -16.19
C LYS A 3 -8.21 5.09 -14.69
N VAL A 4 -7.15 4.35 -14.35
CA VAL A 4 -6.58 4.32 -12.99
C VAL A 4 -5.91 5.65 -12.65
N THR A 5 -5.10 6.20 -13.54
CA THR A 5 -4.43 7.50 -13.36
C THR A 5 -5.39 8.68 -13.31
N ASP A 6 -6.54 8.57 -13.98
CA ASP A 6 -7.56 9.62 -13.96
C ASP A 6 -8.22 9.78 -12.57
N ASN A 7 -8.09 8.75 -11.70
CA ASN A 7 -8.62 8.74 -10.33
C ASN A 7 -7.55 8.97 -9.26
N PHE A 8 -6.40 9.52 -9.62
CA PHE A 8 -5.30 9.81 -8.70
C PHE A 8 -5.74 10.61 -7.46
N GLN A 9 -6.66 11.55 -7.61
CA GLN A 9 -7.17 12.37 -6.50
C GLN A 9 -7.88 11.53 -5.42
N LEU A 10 -8.56 10.45 -5.78
CA LEU A 10 -9.16 9.53 -4.81
C LEU A 10 -8.08 8.84 -3.96
N TYR A 11 -7.04 8.34 -4.60
CA TYR A 11 -5.95 7.62 -3.91
C TYR A 11 -5.16 8.56 -3.01
N LEU A 12 -4.87 9.76 -3.49
CA LEU A 12 -4.24 10.81 -2.70
C LEU A 12 -5.09 11.17 -1.48
N LYS A 13 -6.39 11.39 -1.66
CA LYS A 13 -7.31 11.69 -0.56
C LYS A 13 -7.38 10.55 0.47
N ALA A 14 -7.32 9.29 0.03
CA ALA A 14 -7.33 8.14 0.93
C ALA A 14 -6.08 8.10 1.82
N THR A 15 -4.88 8.28 1.25
CA THR A 15 -3.62 8.33 2.00
C THR A 15 -3.53 9.59 2.89
N GLU A 16 -3.91 10.76 2.40
CA GLU A 16 -3.96 11.99 3.20
C GLU A 16 -4.90 11.84 4.42
N SER A 17 -6.07 11.24 4.22
CA SER A 17 -7.04 11.05 5.32
C SER A 17 -6.49 10.12 6.39
N ALA A 18 -5.82 9.03 6.02
CA ALA A 18 -5.15 8.13 6.93
C ALA A 18 -4.02 8.84 7.70
N ALA A 19 -3.14 9.55 6.99
CA ALA A 19 -2.03 10.29 7.59
C ALA A 19 -2.52 11.36 8.57
N ILE A 20 -3.56 12.13 8.22
CA ILE A 20 -4.15 13.15 9.09
C ILE A 20 -4.78 12.52 10.34
N ALA A 21 -5.43 11.36 10.20
CA ALA A 21 -6.03 10.66 11.34
C ALA A 21 -4.94 10.15 12.30
N ALA A 22 -3.91 9.47 11.79
CA ALA A 22 -2.78 8.97 12.56
C ALA A 22 -1.98 10.10 13.24
N ALA A 23 -1.77 11.23 12.56
CA ALA A 23 -1.02 12.38 13.09
C ALA A 23 -1.60 12.94 14.37
N LYS A 24 -2.91 12.79 14.61
CA LYS A 24 -3.57 13.23 15.87
C LYS A 24 -3.16 12.38 17.08
N LEU A 25 -2.65 11.19 16.85
CA LEU A 25 -2.19 10.25 17.87
C LEU A 25 -0.66 10.13 17.91
N ARG A 26 0.05 10.98 17.16
CA ARG A 26 1.50 11.01 17.13
C ARG A 26 2.07 11.26 18.53
N GLY A 27 3.04 10.46 18.96
CA GLY A 27 3.69 10.57 20.26
C GLY A 27 2.86 10.09 21.46
N ASN A 28 1.69 9.48 21.25
CA ASN A 28 0.84 8.99 22.35
C ASN A 28 1.27 7.63 22.93
N GLY A 29 2.26 6.97 22.33
CA GLY A 29 2.78 5.67 22.77
C GLY A 29 1.95 4.46 22.33
N ASP A 30 0.82 4.65 21.64
CA ASP A 30 -0.08 3.57 21.20
C ASP A 30 -0.14 3.47 19.67
N GLY A 31 0.74 2.64 19.10
CA GLY A 31 0.80 2.38 17.66
C GLY A 31 -0.47 1.71 17.12
N LYS A 32 -1.11 0.83 17.92
CA LYS A 32 -2.33 0.14 17.48
C LYS A 32 -3.51 1.11 17.37
N ALA A 33 -3.63 2.05 18.29
CA ALA A 33 -4.66 3.08 18.19
C ALA A 33 -4.43 3.99 16.97
N ALA A 34 -3.19 4.39 16.71
CA ALA A 34 -2.83 5.22 15.55
C ALA A 34 -3.12 4.49 14.22
N ASP A 35 -2.76 3.22 14.14
CA ASP A 35 -3.01 2.36 13.00
C ASP A 35 -4.52 2.19 12.73
N LYS A 36 -5.29 1.89 13.76
CA LYS A 36 -6.73 1.73 13.66
C LYS A 36 -7.42 2.98 13.07
N VAL A 37 -7.08 4.18 13.55
CA VAL A 37 -7.72 5.40 13.02
C VAL A 37 -7.29 5.73 11.60
N ALA A 38 -6.06 5.36 11.22
CA ALA A 38 -5.58 5.48 9.84
C ALA A 38 -6.36 4.55 8.91
N THR A 39 -6.51 3.28 9.30
CA THR A 39 -7.27 2.25 8.58
C THR A 39 -8.73 2.66 8.39
N GLU A 40 -9.39 3.10 9.46
CA GLU A 40 -10.78 3.60 9.40
C GLU A 40 -10.93 4.79 8.44
N ALA A 41 -9.99 5.75 8.49
CA ALA A 41 -10.03 6.94 7.65
C ALA A 41 -9.81 6.62 6.17
N MET A 42 -8.83 5.78 5.83
CA MET A 42 -8.57 5.33 4.47
C MET A 42 -9.77 4.56 3.91
N ARG A 43 -10.25 3.57 4.66
CA ARG A 43 -11.39 2.75 4.28
C ARG A 43 -12.63 3.59 3.99
N LYS A 44 -12.92 4.59 4.81
CA LYS A 44 -14.08 5.46 4.60
C LYS A 44 -14.02 6.18 3.26
N VAL A 45 -12.88 6.74 2.88
CA VAL A 45 -12.72 7.43 1.60
C VAL A 45 -12.94 6.47 0.42
N LEU A 46 -12.41 5.24 0.50
CA LEU A 46 -12.57 4.22 -0.52
C LEU A 46 -14.01 3.72 -0.60
N GLN A 47 -14.68 3.55 0.55
CA GLN A 47 -16.08 3.13 0.62
C GLN A 47 -17.03 4.16 0.02
N ASP A 48 -16.77 5.45 0.22
CA ASP A 48 -17.60 6.54 -0.28
C ASP A 48 -17.31 6.89 -1.77
N SER A 49 -16.47 6.09 -2.46
CA SER A 49 -16.07 6.35 -3.84
C SER A 49 -17.03 5.78 -4.88
N GLU A 50 -17.03 6.39 -6.07
CA GLU A 50 -17.78 5.90 -7.25
C GLU A 50 -17.07 4.75 -7.98
N ILE A 51 -15.93 4.28 -7.47
CA ILE A 51 -15.12 3.22 -8.07
C ILE A 51 -15.32 1.93 -7.29
N HIS A 52 -15.39 0.80 -8.00
CA HIS A 52 -15.37 -0.51 -7.37
C HIS A 52 -13.93 -0.94 -7.08
N THR A 53 -13.49 -0.81 -5.83
CA THR A 53 -12.15 -1.19 -5.39
C THR A 53 -12.15 -2.54 -4.68
N ARG A 54 -11.04 -3.29 -4.81
CA ARG A 54 -10.79 -4.53 -4.06
C ARG A 54 -9.37 -4.51 -3.48
N VAL A 55 -9.26 -4.86 -2.21
CA VAL A 55 -7.98 -5.02 -1.53
C VAL A 55 -7.32 -6.33 -1.98
N VAL A 56 -6.08 -6.26 -2.49
CA VAL A 56 -5.25 -7.42 -2.85
C VAL A 56 -4.15 -7.64 -1.84
N ILE A 57 -3.58 -6.54 -1.30
CA ILE A 57 -2.66 -6.54 -0.16
C ILE A 57 -3.18 -5.48 0.82
N GLY A 58 -3.34 -5.83 2.09
CA GLY A 58 -3.91 -4.94 3.10
C GLY A 58 -3.54 -5.37 4.52
N GLU A 59 -4.40 -5.10 5.49
CA GLU A 59 -4.18 -5.29 6.93
C GLU A 59 -4.14 -6.75 7.41
N GLY A 60 -4.26 -7.71 6.51
CA GLY A 60 -4.24 -9.13 6.81
C GLY A 60 -5.42 -9.90 6.27
N GLU A 61 -5.63 -11.11 6.79
CA GLU A 61 -6.75 -11.95 6.41
C GLU A 61 -8.05 -11.48 7.10
N ARG A 62 -9.19 -11.79 6.49
CA ARG A 62 -10.50 -11.33 6.94
C ARG A 62 -10.82 -11.63 8.42
N ASP A 63 -10.34 -12.76 8.92
CA ASP A 63 -10.61 -13.20 10.29
C ASP A 63 -9.75 -12.47 11.34
N ASP A 64 -8.63 -11.88 10.90
CA ASP A 64 -7.68 -11.17 11.77
C ASP A 64 -7.83 -9.64 11.67
N ALA A 65 -8.26 -9.12 10.51
CA ALA A 65 -8.43 -7.70 10.26
C ALA A 65 -9.90 -7.34 9.99
N PRO A 66 -10.51 -6.45 10.79
CA PRO A 66 -11.91 -6.08 10.60
C PRO A 66 -12.15 -5.17 9.38
N MET A 67 -11.10 -4.55 8.85
CA MET A 67 -11.16 -3.58 7.74
C MET A 67 -9.91 -3.66 6.88
N LEU A 68 -10.04 -3.31 5.61
CA LEU A 68 -8.97 -3.37 4.60
C LEU A 68 -8.29 -4.75 4.52
N TYR A 69 -9.05 -5.81 4.82
CA TYR A 69 -8.56 -7.18 4.70
C TYR A 69 -8.46 -7.62 3.24
N ILE A 70 -7.65 -8.62 2.97
CA ILE A 70 -7.48 -9.19 1.63
C ILE A 70 -8.83 -9.69 1.10
N GLY A 71 -9.23 -9.20 -0.06
CA GLY A 71 -10.51 -9.50 -0.71
C GLY A 71 -11.66 -8.57 -0.31
N GLU A 72 -11.49 -7.60 0.60
CA GLU A 72 -12.53 -6.60 0.87
C GLU A 72 -12.82 -5.78 -0.38
N GLU A 73 -14.11 -5.66 -0.68
CA GLU A 73 -14.58 -4.83 -1.80
C GLU A 73 -15.31 -3.59 -1.25
N MET A 74 -15.03 -2.44 -1.85
CA MET A 74 -15.52 -1.12 -1.40
C MET A 74 -15.91 -0.25 -2.58
N GLY A 75 -16.67 0.81 -2.27
CA GLY A 75 -17.14 1.79 -3.24
C GLY A 75 -18.37 1.32 -4.00
N ASN A 76 -18.56 1.86 -5.20
CA ASN A 76 -19.74 1.54 -6.02
C ASN A 76 -19.56 0.20 -6.76
N HIS A 77 -20.22 -0.86 -6.29
CA HIS A 77 -20.13 -2.20 -6.87
C HIS A 77 -20.70 -2.28 -8.30
N GLU A 78 -21.57 -1.35 -8.69
CA GLU A 78 -22.15 -1.28 -10.05
C GLU A 78 -21.23 -0.53 -11.04
N SER A 79 -20.09 -0.02 -10.56
CA SER A 79 -19.14 0.71 -11.38
C SER A 79 -18.47 -0.20 -12.42
N ASP A 80 -18.42 0.26 -13.67
CA ASP A 80 -17.62 -0.39 -14.73
C ASP A 80 -16.10 -0.29 -14.47
N LEU A 81 -15.69 0.69 -13.66
CA LEU A 81 -14.29 0.87 -13.29
C LEU A 81 -13.96 0.03 -12.04
N LYS A 82 -13.29 -1.09 -12.28
CA LYS A 82 -12.84 -2.02 -11.24
C LYS A 82 -11.34 -1.92 -11.04
N ILE A 83 -10.95 -1.64 -9.79
CA ILE A 83 -9.55 -1.38 -9.40
C ILE A 83 -9.15 -2.34 -8.28
N ASP A 84 -7.95 -2.90 -8.39
CA ASP A 84 -7.28 -3.58 -7.28
C ASP A 84 -6.35 -2.61 -6.58
N ILE A 85 -6.30 -2.69 -5.26
CA ILE A 85 -5.43 -1.86 -4.42
C ILE A 85 -4.56 -2.71 -3.50
N ALA A 86 -3.37 -2.19 -3.24
CA ALA A 86 -2.48 -2.64 -2.17
C ALA A 86 -2.30 -1.46 -1.22
N VAL A 87 -2.55 -1.65 0.07
CA VAL A 87 -2.57 -0.58 1.06
C VAL A 87 -1.78 -0.93 2.31
N ASP A 88 -1.18 0.09 2.89
CA ASP A 88 -0.72 0.15 4.27
C ASP A 88 -1.08 1.53 4.82
N PRO A 89 -2.14 1.64 5.63
CA PRO A 89 -2.64 2.93 6.12
C PRO A 89 -1.66 3.65 7.03
N LEU A 90 -0.82 2.91 7.77
CA LEU A 90 0.21 3.48 8.64
C LEU A 90 1.46 2.60 8.70
N GLU A 91 2.30 2.65 7.67
CA GLU A 91 3.65 2.06 7.67
C GLU A 91 4.49 2.69 8.79
N CYS A 92 5.21 1.85 9.53
CA CYS A 92 6.00 2.24 10.71
C CYS A 92 5.14 2.79 11.86
N THR A 93 4.12 2.06 12.31
CA THR A 93 3.22 2.41 13.42
C THR A 93 3.95 2.85 14.69
N ASN A 94 5.08 2.18 15.04
CA ASN A 94 5.92 2.53 16.17
C ASN A 94 6.58 3.92 16.04
N HIS A 95 6.89 4.37 14.83
CA HIS A 95 7.44 5.70 14.60
C HIS A 95 6.38 6.77 14.88
N CYS A 96 5.15 6.56 14.42
CA CYS A 96 4.03 7.43 14.75
C CYS A 96 3.81 7.50 16.27
N ALA A 97 3.72 6.34 16.95
CA ALA A 97 3.49 6.26 18.38
C ALA A 97 4.56 6.96 19.23
N LYS A 98 5.82 6.98 18.76
CA LYS A 98 6.97 7.55 19.48
C LYS A 98 7.37 8.94 18.99
N ASP A 99 6.59 9.56 18.12
CA ASP A 99 6.92 10.86 17.51
C ASP A 99 8.26 10.85 16.74
N LEU A 100 8.58 9.74 16.08
CA LEU A 100 9.74 9.60 15.23
C LEU A 100 9.38 9.96 13.77
N PRO A 101 10.38 10.34 12.93
CA PRO A 101 10.16 10.58 11.51
C PRO A 101 9.85 9.29 10.75
N ASP A 102 9.43 9.44 9.48
CA ASP A 102 9.33 8.39 8.47
C ASP A 102 8.17 7.39 8.66
N ALA A 103 7.13 7.74 9.43
CA ALA A 103 5.85 7.06 9.34
C ALA A 103 5.12 7.53 8.06
N LEU A 104 4.58 6.58 7.28
CA LEU A 104 3.99 6.83 5.97
C LEU A 104 2.59 6.22 5.87
N SER A 105 1.77 6.74 4.97
CA SER A 105 0.56 6.09 4.48
C SER A 105 0.73 5.76 3.00
N VAL A 106 0.51 4.52 2.60
CA VAL A 106 0.84 4.02 1.27
C VAL A 106 -0.38 3.37 0.61
N LEU A 107 -0.55 3.65 -0.69
CA LEU A 107 -1.54 3.00 -1.53
C LEU A 107 -0.98 2.84 -2.94
N ALA A 108 -1.09 1.62 -3.47
CA ALA A 108 -0.88 1.34 -4.88
C ALA A 108 -2.21 0.91 -5.52
N ALA A 109 -2.48 1.37 -6.74
CA ALA A 109 -3.70 1.05 -7.47
C ALA A 109 -3.38 0.56 -8.88
N ALA A 110 -4.11 -0.46 -9.33
CA ALA A 110 -3.99 -1.00 -10.68
C ALA A 110 -5.34 -1.51 -11.20
N PRO A 111 -5.50 -1.70 -12.51
CA PRO A 111 -6.68 -2.36 -13.06
C PRO A 111 -6.91 -3.72 -12.39
N ARG A 112 -8.18 -4.12 -12.26
CA ARG A 112 -8.57 -5.41 -11.67
C ARG A 112 -7.75 -6.57 -12.27
N GLY A 113 -7.08 -7.34 -11.40
CA GLY A 113 -6.25 -8.49 -11.75
C GLY A 113 -4.82 -8.16 -12.19
N ALA A 114 -4.39 -6.88 -12.13
CA ALA A 114 -3.04 -6.46 -12.52
C ALA A 114 -2.04 -6.38 -11.35
N LEU A 115 -2.49 -6.45 -10.09
CA LEU A 115 -1.61 -6.55 -8.93
C LEU A 115 -1.22 -8.01 -8.65
N LEU A 116 0.04 -8.22 -8.28
CA LEU A 116 0.50 -9.50 -7.77
C LEU A 116 -0.17 -9.77 -6.43
N ASN A 117 -0.85 -10.91 -6.33
CA ASN A 117 -1.36 -11.41 -5.05
C ASN A 117 -0.19 -12.06 -4.30
N ALA A 118 0.48 -11.28 -3.46
CA ALA A 118 1.64 -11.72 -2.70
C ALA A 118 1.26 -11.89 -1.21
N PRO A 119 1.84 -12.87 -0.51
CA PRO A 119 1.66 -12.99 0.94
C PRO A 119 2.25 -11.77 1.65
N ASP A 120 1.66 -11.39 2.79
CA ASP A 120 2.18 -10.35 3.66
C ASP A 120 3.39 -10.88 4.45
N THR A 121 4.54 -10.97 3.78
CA THR A 121 5.79 -11.48 4.35
C THR A 121 6.98 -10.70 3.79
N TYR A 122 8.05 -10.63 4.60
CA TYR A 122 9.33 -10.16 4.09
C TYR A 122 9.87 -11.12 3.03
N MET A 123 10.31 -10.59 1.91
CA MET A 123 10.89 -11.38 0.83
C MET A 123 12.00 -10.62 0.12
N ASN A 124 12.95 -11.35 -0.43
CA ASN A 124 13.94 -10.77 -1.32
C ASN A 124 13.27 -10.41 -2.66
N LYS A 125 13.45 -9.18 -3.10
CA LYS A 125 12.86 -8.68 -4.34
C LYS A 125 13.96 -8.15 -5.25
N LEU A 126 13.86 -8.48 -6.53
CA LEU A 126 14.75 -7.98 -7.57
C LEU A 126 13.89 -7.37 -8.67
N CYS A 127 14.11 -6.09 -8.95
CA CYS A 127 13.43 -5.38 -10.02
C CYS A 127 14.46 -4.74 -10.95
N GLY A 128 14.25 -4.85 -12.23
CA GLY A 128 15.17 -4.29 -13.22
C GLY A 128 14.53 -4.15 -14.59
N SER A 129 15.28 -3.57 -15.52
CA SER A 129 14.88 -3.47 -16.93
C SER A 129 14.70 -4.86 -17.55
N SER A 130 13.78 -5.00 -18.51
CA SER A 130 13.60 -6.22 -19.29
C SER A 130 14.90 -6.69 -19.99
N LYS A 131 15.84 -5.78 -20.24
CA LYS A 131 17.17 -6.10 -20.80
C LYS A 131 18.04 -6.94 -19.84
N LEU A 132 17.70 -6.97 -18.55
CA LEU A 132 18.43 -7.74 -17.54
C LEU A 132 17.89 -9.16 -17.33
N ILE A 133 16.80 -9.52 -18.00
CA ILE A 133 16.24 -10.88 -17.94
C ILE A 133 17.30 -11.89 -18.40
N GLY A 134 17.57 -12.88 -17.53
CA GLY A 134 18.58 -13.90 -17.75
C GLY A 134 20.03 -13.48 -17.44
N HIS A 135 20.27 -12.22 -17.06
CA HIS A 135 21.58 -11.72 -16.64
C HIS A 135 21.72 -11.55 -15.12
N ILE A 136 20.60 -11.30 -14.44
CA ILE A 136 20.56 -11.17 -12.98
C ILE A 136 19.48 -12.08 -12.40
N ALA A 137 19.73 -12.63 -11.22
CA ALA A 137 18.80 -13.46 -10.46
C ALA A 137 19.08 -13.31 -8.97
N LEU A 138 18.10 -13.59 -8.10
CA LEU A 138 18.22 -13.43 -6.65
C LEU A 138 19.33 -14.27 -6.00
N ASP A 139 19.76 -15.35 -6.65
CA ASP A 139 20.85 -16.24 -6.23
C ASP A 139 22.23 -15.85 -6.75
N ASN A 140 22.31 -14.75 -7.52
CA ASN A 140 23.60 -14.25 -7.98
C ASN A 140 24.43 -13.71 -6.80
N SER A 141 25.77 -13.73 -6.96
CA SER A 141 26.66 -13.22 -5.90
C SER A 141 26.48 -11.74 -5.65
N CYS A 142 26.76 -11.31 -4.40
CA CYS A 142 26.70 -9.89 -4.01
C CYS A 142 27.52 -8.97 -4.90
N LEU A 143 28.62 -9.43 -5.46
CA LEU A 143 29.48 -8.64 -6.36
C LEU A 143 28.75 -8.14 -7.60
N LEU A 144 27.74 -8.88 -8.08
CA LEU A 144 26.95 -8.45 -9.24
C LEU A 144 26.05 -7.24 -8.89
N TYR A 145 25.58 -7.16 -7.63
CA TYR A 145 24.70 -6.08 -7.16
C TYR A 145 25.46 -4.86 -6.62
N THR A 146 26.75 -5.02 -6.33
CA THR A 146 27.63 -3.96 -5.80
C THR A 146 28.55 -3.38 -6.86
N SER A 147 28.28 -3.63 -8.12
CA SER A 147 29.01 -3.00 -9.23
C SER A 147 28.93 -1.47 -9.12
N PRO A 148 30.05 -0.75 -9.32
CA PRO A 148 30.05 0.71 -9.20
C PRO A 148 29.01 1.36 -10.08
N SER A 149 28.34 2.38 -9.53
CA SER A 149 27.40 3.20 -10.31
C SER A 149 28.19 3.96 -11.40
N PRO A 150 27.63 4.14 -12.60
CA PRO A 150 28.25 5.00 -13.62
C PRO A 150 28.47 6.45 -13.24
N ARG A 151 28.13 6.82 -12.02
CA ARG A 151 28.29 8.17 -11.45
C ARG A 151 29.48 8.32 -10.52
N ASP A 152 30.23 7.26 -10.26
CA ASP A 152 31.42 7.30 -9.40
C ASP A 152 32.68 7.51 -10.25
#